data_433ed922ce77c7228a9ec4d5d18308e2
#
_entry.id   433ed922ce77c7228a9ec4d5d18308e2
#
_cell.length_a   1.000
_cell.length_b   1.000
_cell.length_c   1.000
_cell.angle_alpha   90.00
_cell.angle_beta   90.00
_cell.angle_gamma   90.00
#
_symmetry.space_group_name_H-M   'P 1'
#
loop_
_entity.id
_entity.type
_entity.pdbx_description
1 polymer ?
#
loop_
_entity_poly.entity_id
_entity_poly.type
_entity_poly.pdbx_seq_one_letter_code
_entity_poly.pdbx_strand_id
1 'polypeptide(L)'
;ANMEGNDAIEAHDKTGVNQRFMAMYTLDNAQAGWTMGLWHTAVPPQARPYTRLSVVDYFGRKMVENLPEEVKVGTITVAVGGASIDLFDKDKYQEYLQSAEVADWLRNYAKEYGGNPYGRLIELAKIAQKKGVIKGILLHQGETNNCDPTWPSKVKKIYNDILADLGLDAKDV
;
A
#
# COMPACT_ATOMS: atom_id res chain seq x y z
N ALA A 1 -0.31 -0.44 -10.34
CA ALA A 1 0.89 0.15 -10.96
C ALA A 1 1.24 1.51 -10.35
N ASN A 2 0.29 2.43 -10.24
CA ASN A 2 0.62 3.80 -9.80
C ASN A 2 1.04 3.89 -8.32
N MET A 3 0.58 2.98 -7.48
CA MET A 3 1.05 2.92 -6.08
C MET A 3 2.45 2.32 -5.95
N GLU A 4 2.92 1.57 -6.95
CA GLU A 4 4.33 1.19 -7.05
C GLU A 4 5.22 2.33 -7.55
N GLY A 5 4.62 3.30 -8.21
CA GLY A 5 5.29 4.43 -8.84
C GLY A 5 5.66 4.19 -10.30
N ASN A 6 5.42 5.19 -11.12
CA ASN A 6 5.71 5.18 -12.56
C ASN A 6 6.83 6.14 -12.93
N ASP A 7 6.95 7.25 -12.21
CA ASP A 7 7.92 8.29 -12.52
C ASP A 7 9.28 8.02 -11.89
N ALA A 8 10.33 8.50 -12.51
CA ALA A 8 11.67 8.43 -11.97
C ALA A 8 11.75 9.20 -10.64
N ILE A 9 12.51 8.66 -9.69
CA ILE A 9 12.81 9.36 -8.44
C ILE A 9 14.01 10.27 -8.70
N GLU A 10 13.81 11.56 -8.57
CA GLU A 10 14.85 12.57 -8.73
C GLU A 10 15.44 12.98 -7.36
N ALA A 11 16.53 13.75 -7.39
CA ALA A 11 17.22 14.18 -6.18
C ALA A 11 16.30 15.02 -5.26
N HIS A 12 15.45 15.88 -5.83
CA HIS A 12 14.54 16.72 -5.06
C HIS A 12 13.41 15.91 -4.37
N ASP A 13 13.06 14.73 -4.90
CA ASP A 13 12.06 13.86 -4.27
C ASP A 13 12.59 13.25 -2.96
N LYS A 14 13.91 13.12 -2.83
CA LYS A 14 14.57 12.54 -1.65
C LYS A 14 14.95 13.58 -0.61
N THR A 15 14.82 14.87 -0.93
CA THR A 15 15.21 15.98 -0.05
C THR A 15 13.99 16.76 0.43
N GLY A 16 14.14 17.49 1.54
CA GLY A 16 13.08 18.36 2.06
C GLY A 16 11.83 17.64 2.53
N VAL A 17 11.86 16.32 2.71
CA VAL A 17 10.72 15.58 3.25
C VAL A 17 10.51 15.98 4.70
N ASN A 18 9.28 16.41 5.01
CA ASN A 18 8.91 16.79 6.36
C ASN A 18 9.00 15.59 7.29
N GLN A 19 9.66 15.75 8.45
CA GLN A 19 9.84 14.70 9.45
C GLN A 19 8.51 14.17 10.05
N ARG A 20 7.43 14.90 9.83
CA ARG A 20 6.07 14.47 10.21
C ARG A 20 5.43 13.55 9.19
N PHE A 21 5.98 13.44 7.97
CA PHE A 21 5.54 12.46 6.98
C PHE A 21 6.37 11.18 7.12
N MET A 22 5.71 10.11 7.54
CA MET A 22 6.31 8.82 7.83
C MET A 22 5.79 7.75 6.88
N ALA A 23 6.60 6.78 6.57
CA ALA A 23 6.18 5.56 5.87
C ALA A 23 6.61 4.33 6.69
N MET A 24 5.89 3.23 6.55
CA MET A 24 6.26 1.96 7.14
C MET A 24 6.83 1.03 6.07
N TYR A 25 7.98 0.42 6.35
CA TYR A 25 8.50 -0.62 5.47
C TYR A 25 7.55 -1.82 5.42
N THR A 26 7.16 -2.23 4.22
CA THR A 26 6.17 -3.28 4.00
C THR A 26 6.79 -4.66 3.75
N LEU A 27 8.10 -4.73 3.70
CA LEU A 27 8.87 -5.96 3.55
C LEU A 27 10.29 -5.81 4.13
N ASP A 28 10.96 -6.93 4.35
CA ASP A 28 12.38 -6.97 4.69
C ASP A 28 13.23 -6.93 3.42
N ASN A 29 14.26 -6.07 3.40
CA ASN A 29 15.27 -6.05 2.36
C ASN A 29 16.60 -5.56 2.93
N ALA A 30 17.51 -6.49 3.19
CA ALA A 30 18.81 -6.17 3.81
C ALA A 30 19.68 -5.24 2.96
N GLN A 31 19.62 -5.35 1.63
CA GLN A 31 20.41 -4.50 0.73
C GLN A 31 19.95 -3.04 0.77
N ALA A 32 18.67 -2.81 0.92
CA ALA A 32 18.10 -1.47 1.07
C ALA A 32 18.05 -0.97 2.53
N GLY A 33 18.43 -1.82 3.49
CA GLY A 33 18.32 -1.51 4.91
C GLY A 33 16.86 -1.46 5.42
N TRP A 34 15.95 -2.14 4.75
CA TRP A 34 14.55 -2.18 5.14
C TRP A 34 14.28 -3.29 6.14
N THR A 35 13.53 -2.95 7.18
CA THR A 35 12.99 -3.92 8.15
C THR A 35 11.48 -3.72 8.23
N MET A 36 10.74 -4.75 7.88
CA MET A 36 9.27 -4.75 7.86
C MET A 36 8.68 -4.26 9.19
N GLY A 37 7.68 -3.40 9.12
CA GLY A 37 6.98 -2.86 10.28
C GLY A 37 7.68 -1.67 10.96
N LEU A 38 8.90 -1.30 10.54
CA LEU A 38 9.55 -0.10 11.07
C LEU A 38 9.11 1.16 10.33
N TRP A 39 8.88 2.22 11.10
CA TRP A 39 8.61 3.56 10.60
C TRP A 39 9.90 4.30 10.25
N HIS A 40 9.86 5.00 9.13
CA HIS A 40 10.93 5.90 8.68
C HIS A 40 10.34 7.19 8.10
N THR A 41 11.14 8.25 7.95
CA THR A 41 10.72 9.42 7.17
C THR A 41 10.40 8.98 5.75
N ALA A 42 9.24 9.39 5.23
CA ALA A 42 8.70 8.93 3.96
C ALA A 42 9.49 9.47 2.76
N VAL A 43 10.60 8.81 2.47
CA VAL A 43 11.42 9.09 1.28
C VAL A 43 11.13 8.00 0.23
N PRO A 44 10.86 8.35 -1.04
CA PRO A 44 10.63 7.34 -2.07
C PRO A 44 11.86 6.45 -2.32
N PRO A 45 11.65 5.19 -2.74
CA PRO A 45 10.37 4.55 -3.03
C PRO A 45 9.66 4.10 -1.75
N GLN A 46 8.30 4.01 -1.78
CA GLN A 46 7.53 3.64 -0.61
C GLN A 46 6.91 2.23 -0.66
N ALA A 47 6.81 1.62 -1.84
CA ALA A 47 6.21 0.28 -1.96
C ALA A 47 7.24 -0.84 -1.78
N ARG A 48 8.29 -0.83 -2.60
CA ARG A 48 9.43 -1.78 -2.58
C ARG A 48 10.71 -1.05 -2.97
N PRO A 49 11.92 -1.54 -2.61
CA PRO A 49 13.18 -0.79 -2.78
C PRO A 49 13.51 -0.38 -4.22
N TYR A 50 12.99 -1.10 -5.21
CA TYR A 50 13.27 -0.88 -6.64
C TYR A 50 12.08 -0.26 -7.38
N THR A 51 11.05 0.19 -6.66
CA THR A 51 9.91 0.89 -7.26
C THR A 51 10.23 2.37 -7.48
N ARG A 52 9.28 3.10 -8.04
CA ARG A 52 9.48 4.48 -8.47
C ARG A 52 8.70 5.46 -7.60
N LEU A 53 8.71 6.71 -8.00
CA LEU A 53 7.91 7.76 -7.38
C LEU A 53 6.41 7.46 -7.56
N SER A 54 5.66 7.46 -6.49
CA SER A 54 4.23 7.17 -6.48
C SER A 54 3.40 8.37 -6.03
N VAL A 55 2.10 8.31 -6.28
CA VAL A 55 1.16 9.37 -5.85
C VAL A 55 1.15 9.55 -4.33
N VAL A 56 1.47 8.52 -3.55
CA VAL A 56 1.49 8.60 -2.08
C VAL A 56 2.59 9.52 -1.56
N ASP A 57 3.69 9.68 -2.31
CA ASP A 57 4.81 10.55 -1.92
C ASP A 57 4.37 12.01 -1.78
N TYR A 58 3.68 12.52 -2.76
CA TYR A 58 3.18 13.91 -2.74
C TYR A 58 1.86 14.07 -1.98
N PHE A 59 1.03 13.03 -1.92
CA PHE A 59 -0.15 13.02 -1.07
C PHE A 59 0.22 13.27 0.40
N GLY A 60 1.17 12.51 0.93
CA GLY A 60 1.58 12.66 2.32
C GLY A 60 2.28 13.98 2.62
N ARG A 61 3.11 14.48 1.69
CA ARG A 61 3.70 15.82 1.77
C ARG A 61 2.62 16.89 1.88
N LYS A 62 1.60 16.81 1.00
CA LYS A 62 0.49 17.77 1.01
C LYS A 62 -0.37 17.69 2.25
N MET A 63 -0.55 16.47 2.79
CA MET A 63 -1.27 16.29 4.05
C MET A 63 -0.57 17.02 5.20
N VAL A 64 0.73 16.82 5.41
CA VAL A 64 1.45 17.47 6.53
C VAL A 64 1.56 18.98 6.41
N GLU A 65 1.48 19.53 5.19
CA GLU A 65 1.42 20.99 4.98
C GLU A 65 0.11 21.61 5.50
N ASN A 66 -0.98 20.84 5.52
CA ASN A 66 -2.32 21.33 5.83
C ASN A 66 -2.85 20.84 7.18
N LEU A 67 -2.04 20.12 7.94
CA LEU A 67 -2.40 19.61 9.25
C LEU A 67 -1.60 20.34 10.35
N PRO A 68 -2.16 20.46 11.57
CA PRO A 68 -1.45 21.03 12.72
C PRO A 68 -0.04 20.44 12.91
N GLU A 69 0.89 21.25 13.42
CA GLU A 69 2.32 20.86 13.51
C GLU A 69 2.57 19.63 14.39
N GLU A 70 1.71 19.38 15.36
CA GLU A 70 1.79 18.21 16.23
C GLU A 70 1.33 16.90 15.56
N VAL A 71 0.63 16.98 14.43
CA VAL A 71 0.10 15.81 13.72
C VAL A 71 1.15 15.22 12.79
N LYS A 72 1.40 13.93 12.92
CA LYS A 72 2.19 13.14 11.98
C LYS A 72 1.26 12.37 11.05
N VAL A 73 1.65 12.26 9.78
CA VAL A 73 0.97 11.44 8.78
C VAL A 73 1.81 10.20 8.51
N GLY A 74 1.21 9.03 8.61
CA GLY A 74 1.86 7.76 8.30
C GLY A 74 1.20 7.07 7.11
N THR A 75 2.00 6.47 6.24
CA THR A 75 1.53 5.66 5.10
C THR A 75 2.04 4.24 5.17
N ILE A 76 1.22 3.30 4.73
CA ILE A 76 1.56 1.88 4.52
C ILE A 76 1.19 1.56 3.08
N THR A 77 2.19 1.26 2.25
CA THR A 77 1.96 1.05 0.81
C THR A 77 2.24 -0.39 0.42
N VAL A 78 1.19 -1.18 0.25
CA VAL A 78 1.26 -2.54 -0.33
C VAL A 78 0.73 -2.47 -1.74
N ALA A 79 1.59 -2.70 -2.73
CA ALA A 79 1.23 -2.54 -4.13
C ALA A 79 1.86 -3.61 -5.02
N VAL A 80 1.06 -4.20 -5.89
CA VAL A 80 1.47 -5.14 -6.94
C VAL A 80 0.93 -4.63 -8.27
N GLY A 81 1.82 -4.08 -9.09
CA GLY A 81 1.44 -3.53 -10.40
C GLY A 81 0.88 -4.61 -11.31
N GLY A 82 -0.14 -4.26 -12.11
CA GLY A 82 -0.78 -5.17 -13.06
C GLY A 82 -1.68 -6.25 -12.43
N ALA A 83 -1.86 -6.26 -11.12
CA ALA A 83 -2.72 -7.25 -10.47
C ALA A 83 -4.20 -6.97 -10.68
N SER A 84 -5.00 -8.05 -10.82
CA SER A 84 -6.45 -7.96 -10.61
C SER A 84 -6.76 -7.61 -9.15
N ILE A 85 -7.93 -7.01 -8.93
CA ILE A 85 -8.44 -6.73 -7.58
C ILE A 85 -8.54 -8.00 -6.73
N ASP A 86 -8.71 -9.17 -7.36
CA ASP A 86 -8.82 -10.47 -6.70
C ASP A 86 -7.56 -10.84 -5.90
N LEU A 87 -6.38 -10.28 -6.24
CA LEU A 87 -5.17 -10.44 -5.44
C LEU A 87 -5.30 -9.85 -4.02
N PHE A 88 -6.15 -8.84 -3.85
CA PHE A 88 -6.40 -8.18 -2.57
C PHE A 88 -7.69 -8.67 -1.88
N ASP A 89 -8.39 -9.64 -2.46
CA ASP A 89 -9.51 -10.31 -1.81
C ASP A 89 -8.99 -11.49 -0.97
N LYS A 90 -9.21 -11.44 0.35
CA LYS A 90 -8.72 -12.46 1.29
C LYS A 90 -9.24 -13.87 1.00
N ASP A 91 -10.38 -13.97 0.31
CA ASP A 91 -11.01 -15.25 -0.03
C ASP A 91 -10.64 -15.72 -1.45
N LYS A 92 -10.03 -14.86 -2.29
CA LYS A 92 -9.79 -15.11 -3.71
C LYS A 92 -8.33 -15.11 -4.13
N TYR A 93 -7.43 -14.47 -3.36
CA TYR A 93 -6.04 -14.27 -3.78
C TYR A 93 -5.31 -15.59 -4.11
N GLN A 94 -5.61 -16.69 -3.41
CA GLN A 94 -4.95 -17.99 -3.67
C GLN A 94 -5.40 -18.58 -5.01
N GLU A 95 -6.71 -18.60 -5.27
CA GLU A 95 -7.28 -19.04 -6.56
C GLU A 95 -6.71 -18.18 -7.71
N TYR A 96 -6.68 -16.86 -7.53
CA TYR A 96 -6.10 -15.94 -8.49
C TYR A 96 -4.64 -16.26 -8.79
N LEU A 97 -3.80 -16.43 -7.78
CA LEU A 97 -2.37 -16.73 -7.98
C LEU A 97 -2.11 -18.10 -8.60
N GLN A 98 -3.04 -19.06 -8.46
CA GLN A 98 -2.95 -20.38 -9.08
C GLN A 98 -3.45 -20.41 -10.53
N SER A 99 -4.18 -19.39 -10.97
CA SER A 99 -4.69 -19.29 -12.35
C SER A 99 -3.56 -19.28 -13.36
N ALA A 100 -3.72 -20.04 -14.45
CA ALA A 100 -2.76 -20.08 -15.55
C ALA A 100 -2.60 -18.72 -16.26
N GLU A 101 -3.57 -17.82 -16.12
CA GLU A 101 -3.55 -16.47 -16.70
C GLU A 101 -2.62 -15.51 -15.95
N VAL A 102 -2.25 -15.82 -14.71
CA VAL A 102 -1.37 -14.98 -13.91
C VAL A 102 0.08 -15.25 -14.28
N ALA A 103 0.78 -14.23 -14.71
CA ALA A 103 2.19 -14.31 -15.08
C ALA A 103 3.11 -14.57 -13.87
N ASP A 104 4.23 -15.27 -14.10
CA ASP A 104 5.18 -15.60 -13.03
C ASP A 104 5.80 -14.39 -12.35
N TRP A 105 6.02 -13.29 -13.09
CA TRP A 105 6.53 -12.06 -12.50
C TRP A 105 5.57 -11.48 -11.46
N LEU A 106 4.25 -11.58 -11.69
CA LEU A 106 3.22 -11.12 -10.75
C LEU A 106 3.21 -12.00 -9.49
N ARG A 107 3.30 -13.34 -9.68
CA ARG A 107 3.47 -14.26 -8.56
C ARG A 107 4.71 -13.95 -7.72
N ASN A 108 5.81 -13.59 -8.38
CA ASN A 108 7.04 -13.23 -7.68
C ASN A 108 6.88 -11.94 -6.88
N TYR A 109 6.18 -10.93 -7.40
CA TYR A 109 5.86 -9.72 -6.63
C TYR A 109 4.93 -10.00 -5.44
N ALA A 110 3.93 -10.87 -5.62
CA ALA A 110 3.08 -11.27 -4.52
C ALA A 110 3.86 -12.03 -3.42
N LYS A 111 4.86 -12.85 -3.81
CA LYS A 111 5.72 -13.58 -2.85
C LYS A 111 6.51 -12.65 -1.94
N GLU A 112 6.90 -11.46 -2.39
CA GLU A 112 7.58 -10.47 -1.55
C GLU A 112 6.70 -10.03 -0.35
N TYR A 113 5.38 -10.08 -0.52
CA TYR A 113 4.40 -9.86 0.53
C TYR A 113 3.92 -11.16 1.20
N GLY A 114 4.75 -12.22 1.16
CA GLY A 114 4.39 -13.52 1.73
C GLY A 114 3.31 -14.28 0.94
N GLY A 115 3.08 -13.93 -0.32
CA GLY A 115 2.03 -14.49 -1.18
C GLY A 115 0.62 -13.98 -0.86
N ASN A 116 0.49 -13.06 0.11
CA ASN A 116 -0.78 -12.50 0.53
C ASN A 116 -0.67 -10.98 0.77
N PRO A 117 -0.73 -10.16 -0.27
CA PRO A 117 -0.66 -8.69 -0.12
C PRO A 117 -1.74 -8.10 0.78
N TYR A 118 -2.97 -8.63 0.75
CA TYR A 118 -4.02 -8.21 1.67
C TYR A 118 -3.63 -8.48 3.12
N GLY A 119 -3.23 -9.72 3.43
CA GLY A 119 -2.81 -10.10 4.78
C GLY A 119 -1.64 -9.26 5.28
N ARG A 120 -0.66 -8.94 4.41
CA ARG A 120 0.45 -8.05 4.72
C ARG A 120 -0.05 -6.64 5.08
N LEU A 121 -0.99 -6.09 4.32
CA LEU A 121 -1.57 -4.78 4.62
C LEU A 121 -2.23 -4.77 6.00
N ILE A 122 -3.04 -5.79 6.32
CA ILE A 122 -3.72 -5.92 7.62
C ILE A 122 -2.73 -6.09 8.77
N GLU A 123 -1.71 -6.93 8.61
CA GLU A 123 -0.64 -7.10 9.60
C GLU A 123 0.02 -5.77 9.97
N LEU A 124 0.46 -5.02 8.96
CA LEU A 124 1.14 -3.75 9.16
C LEU A 124 0.21 -2.66 9.70
N ALA A 125 -1.04 -2.64 9.25
CA ALA A 125 -2.04 -1.73 9.77
C ALA A 125 -2.31 -1.96 11.27
N LYS A 126 -2.34 -3.23 11.73
CA LYS A 126 -2.43 -3.56 13.17
C LYS A 126 -1.21 -3.10 13.96
N ILE A 127 -0.02 -3.12 13.36
CA ILE A 127 1.18 -2.55 13.97
C ILE A 127 1.03 -1.02 14.09
N ALA A 128 0.54 -0.37 13.03
CA ALA A 128 0.33 1.07 13.01
C ALA A 128 -0.72 1.54 14.03
N GLN A 129 -1.81 0.79 14.21
CA GLN A 129 -2.85 1.10 15.20
C GLN A 129 -2.33 1.16 16.64
N LYS A 130 -1.18 0.55 16.94
CA LYS A 130 -0.53 0.68 18.26
C LYS A 130 0.11 2.07 18.49
N LYS A 131 0.27 2.86 17.44
CA LYS A 131 0.95 4.17 17.46
C LYS A 131 0.09 5.32 16.98
N GLY A 132 -1.03 5.04 16.31
CA GLY A 132 -1.90 6.05 15.74
C GLY A 132 -3.25 5.49 15.33
N VAL A 133 -4.00 6.28 14.58
CA VAL A 133 -5.33 5.91 14.06
C VAL A 133 -5.31 5.84 12.54
N ILE A 134 -5.99 4.86 11.99
CA ILE A 134 -6.22 4.76 10.54
C ILE A 134 -7.29 5.79 10.17
N LYS A 135 -7.00 6.66 9.21
CA LYS A 135 -7.89 7.76 8.79
C LYS A 135 -8.27 7.72 7.31
N GLY A 136 -7.74 6.75 6.57
CA GLY A 136 -8.10 6.65 5.18
C GLY A 136 -7.49 5.42 4.52
N ILE A 137 -8.12 5.01 3.43
CA ILE A 137 -7.66 3.95 2.54
C ILE A 137 -7.52 4.57 1.15
N LEU A 138 -6.29 4.55 0.61
CA LEU A 138 -6.03 4.99 -0.75
C LEU A 138 -6.04 3.78 -1.66
N LEU A 139 -6.95 3.76 -2.62
CA LEU A 139 -7.05 2.70 -3.61
C LEU A 139 -6.73 3.25 -5.00
N HIS A 140 -5.74 2.67 -5.66
CA HIS A 140 -5.48 2.86 -7.07
C HIS A 140 -5.42 1.49 -7.75
N GLN A 141 -6.52 1.05 -8.29
CA GLN A 141 -6.70 -0.24 -8.96
C GLN A 141 -7.89 -0.16 -9.93
N GLY A 142 -7.88 -0.96 -10.98
CA GLY A 142 -8.98 -1.05 -11.95
C GLY A 142 -8.49 -1.30 -13.37
N GLU A 143 -7.24 -1.01 -13.69
CA GLU A 143 -6.71 -1.13 -15.06
C GLU A 143 -6.80 -2.57 -15.56
N THR A 144 -6.39 -3.54 -14.75
CA THR A 144 -6.48 -4.98 -15.09
C THR A 144 -7.92 -5.48 -15.06
N ASN A 145 -8.79 -4.83 -14.30
CA ASN A 145 -10.21 -5.15 -14.24
C ASN A 145 -11.06 -4.29 -15.19
N ASN A 146 -10.47 -3.72 -16.22
CA ASN A 146 -11.20 -2.95 -17.23
C ASN A 146 -12.34 -3.78 -17.81
N CYS A 147 -13.52 -3.20 -17.88
CA CYS A 147 -14.75 -3.86 -18.31
C CYS A 147 -15.27 -4.99 -17.40
N ASP A 148 -14.77 -5.14 -16.18
CA ASP A 148 -15.35 -6.05 -15.19
C ASP A 148 -16.55 -5.37 -14.48
N PRO A 149 -17.80 -5.75 -14.80
CA PRO A 149 -18.97 -5.13 -14.17
C PRO A 149 -19.10 -5.45 -12.69
N THR A 150 -18.34 -6.43 -12.18
CA THR A 150 -18.35 -6.82 -10.77
C THR A 150 -17.29 -6.09 -9.95
N TRP A 151 -16.37 -5.34 -10.59
CA TRP A 151 -15.30 -4.62 -9.91
C TRP A 151 -15.78 -3.73 -8.75
N PRO A 152 -16.88 -2.93 -8.89
CA PRO A 152 -17.32 -2.09 -7.77
C PRO A 152 -17.76 -2.90 -6.54
N SER A 153 -18.38 -4.06 -6.75
CA SER A 153 -18.78 -4.94 -5.65
C SER A 153 -17.58 -5.62 -4.98
N LYS A 154 -16.55 -5.98 -5.75
CA LYS A 154 -15.28 -6.51 -5.22
C LYS A 154 -14.55 -5.46 -4.38
N VAL A 155 -14.45 -4.23 -4.86
CA VAL A 155 -13.89 -3.10 -4.08
C VAL A 155 -14.63 -2.92 -2.77
N LYS A 156 -15.96 -2.88 -2.83
CA LYS A 156 -16.79 -2.74 -1.62
C LYS A 156 -16.56 -3.90 -0.63
N LYS A 157 -16.45 -5.13 -1.13
CA LYS A 157 -16.12 -6.30 -0.29
C LYS A 157 -14.79 -6.10 0.43
N ILE A 158 -13.73 -5.78 -0.32
CA ILE A 158 -12.39 -5.61 0.25
C ILE A 158 -12.37 -4.46 1.27
N TYR A 159 -13.03 -3.35 0.97
CA TYR A 159 -13.18 -2.25 1.92
C TYR A 159 -13.84 -2.71 3.23
N ASN A 160 -14.96 -3.43 3.15
CA ASN A 160 -15.65 -3.97 4.32
C ASN A 160 -14.78 -4.97 5.09
N ASP A 161 -14.03 -5.81 4.37
CA ASP A 161 -13.08 -6.75 4.99
C ASP A 161 -11.99 -6.01 5.77
N ILE A 162 -11.42 -4.93 5.22
CA ILE A 162 -10.42 -4.10 5.90
C ILE A 162 -11.02 -3.49 7.17
N LEU A 163 -12.23 -2.92 7.09
CA LEU A 163 -12.90 -2.36 8.26
C LEU A 163 -13.09 -3.43 9.35
N ALA A 164 -13.60 -4.59 8.98
CA ALA A 164 -13.84 -5.68 9.92
C ALA A 164 -12.54 -6.21 10.55
N ASP A 165 -11.51 -6.47 9.74
CA ASP A 165 -10.25 -7.06 10.18
C ASP A 165 -9.41 -6.09 11.07
N LEU A 166 -9.65 -4.78 10.93
CA LEU A 166 -9.00 -3.73 11.72
C LEU A 166 -9.88 -3.14 12.82
N GLY A 167 -11.14 -3.55 12.91
CA GLY A 167 -12.10 -3.01 13.89
C GLY A 167 -12.39 -1.52 13.67
N LEU A 168 -12.50 -1.08 12.40
CA LEU A 168 -12.75 0.30 12.04
C LEU A 168 -14.24 0.57 11.78
N ASP A 169 -14.68 1.76 12.11
CA ASP A 169 -16.01 2.24 11.71
C ASP A 169 -15.88 3.05 10.40
N ALA A 170 -16.76 2.78 9.43
CA ALA A 170 -16.74 3.44 8.12
C ALA A 170 -16.87 4.98 8.18
N LYS A 171 -17.40 5.52 9.27
CA LYS A 171 -17.48 6.99 9.45
C LYS A 171 -16.15 7.63 9.84
N ASP A 172 -15.17 6.83 10.28
CA ASP A 172 -13.87 7.32 10.79
C ASP A 172 -12.74 7.19 9.76
N VAL A 173 -13.03 6.53 8.60
CA VAL A 173 -12.05 6.17 7.56
C VAL A 173 -12.42 6.74 6.18
#